data_eb547617d19d64f65806e77e63d14375
#
_entry.id   eb547617d19d64f65806e77e63d14375
#
_cell.length_a   1.000
_cell.length_b   1.000
_cell.length_c   1.000
_cell.angle_alpha   90.00
_cell.angle_beta   90.00
_cell.angle_gamma   90.00
#
_symmetry.space_group_name_H-M   'P 1'
#
loop_
_entity.id
_entity.type
_entity.pdbx_description
1 polymer ?
#
loop_
_entity_poly.entity_id
_entity_poly.type
_entity_poly.pdbx_seq_one_letter_code
_entity_poly.pdbx_strand_id
1 'polypeptide(L)'
;VAQIAMGADYNQTVKAIAEAEAYPGPSLIIAYAPCINHGIKKGMSKAQTEEQLAVECGYWNNFRFNPAAEGAKFTLDSKEPKEEGYQEFLDGEVRYNALKRSNPEKAARLFKKNEQEAMERYEYLKKLVTLYGAEE
;
A
#
# COMPACT_ATOMS: atom_id res chain seq x y z
N VAL A 1 0.61 6.35 13.74
CA VAL A 1 0.27 5.21 12.86
C VAL A 1 0.98 5.39 11.53
N ALA A 2 1.51 4.32 10.99
CA ALA A 2 2.08 4.35 9.64
C ALA A 2 1.72 3.10 8.86
N GLN A 3 1.65 3.24 7.54
CA GLN A 3 1.53 2.15 6.60
C GLN A 3 2.74 2.19 5.68
N ILE A 4 3.47 1.08 5.56
CA ILE A 4 4.76 1.01 4.89
C ILE A 4 4.87 -0.20 3.95
N ALA A 5 5.74 -0.08 2.96
CA ALA A 5 6.24 -1.20 2.17
C ALA A 5 7.74 -0.94 1.91
N MET A 6 8.60 -1.71 2.56
CA MET A 6 10.04 -1.47 2.56
C MET A 6 10.65 -1.50 1.14
N GLY A 7 10.24 -2.46 0.31
CA GLY A 7 10.71 -2.58 -1.07
C GLY A 7 10.26 -1.43 -1.98
N ALA A 8 9.22 -0.69 -1.59
CA ALA A 8 8.76 0.48 -2.35
C ALA A 8 9.50 1.76 -1.95
N ASP A 9 9.76 1.96 -0.66
CA ASP A 9 10.43 3.15 -0.15
C ASP A 9 11.14 2.88 1.19
N TYR A 10 12.45 2.67 1.12
CA TYR A 10 13.30 2.48 2.31
C TYR A 10 13.35 3.71 3.20
N ASN A 11 13.39 4.91 2.61
CA ASN A 11 13.49 6.15 3.36
C ASN A 11 12.22 6.40 4.17
N GLN A 12 11.06 6.18 3.56
CA GLN A 12 9.76 6.26 4.23
C GLN A 12 9.68 5.24 5.38
N THR A 13 10.13 4.02 5.15
CA THR A 13 10.16 2.96 6.17
C THR A 13 10.99 3.36 7.39
N VAL A 14 12.23 3.82 7.17
CA VAL A 14 13.13 4.28 8.25
C VAL A 14 12.53 5.47 8.98
N LYS A 15 11.96 6.43 8.25
CA LYS A 15 11.33 7.61 8.84
C LYS A 15 10.11 7.24 9.69
N ALA A 16 9.26 6.33 9.22
CA ALA A 16 8.10 5.86 9.97
C ALA A 16 8.48 5.17 11.28
N ILE A 17 9.56 4.37 11.27
CA ILE A 17 10.08 3.70 12.48
C ILE A 17 10.64 4.74 13.46
N ALA A 18 11.45 5.69 12.99
CA ALA A 18 12.03 6.73 13.84
C ALA A 18 10.95 7.62 14.47
N GLU A 19 9.92 8.00 13.70
CA GLU A 19 8.78 8.78 14.22
C GLU A 19 7.97 7.97 15.25
N ALA A 20 7.79 6.67 15.02
CA ALA A 20 7.09 5.79 15.95
C ALA A 20 7.85 5.61 17.27
N GLU A 21 9.18 5.51 17.22
CA GLU A 21 10.04 5.41 18.40
C GLU A 21 10.06 6.72 19.21
N ALA A 22 10.07 7.85 18.52
CA ALA A 22 10.07 9.17 19.16
C ALA A 22 8.71 9.58 19.77
N TYR A 23 7.62 8.94 19.37
CA TYR A 23 6.28 9.28 19.85
C TYR A 23 6.08 8.83 21.31
N PRO A 24 5.66 9.72 22.24
CA PRO A 24 5.54 9.39 23.66
C PRO A 24 4.23 8.65 23.98
N GLY A 25 3.94 7.58 23.26
CA GLY A 25 2.73 6.78 23.41
C GLY A 25 2.75 5.53 22.53
N PRO A 26 1.66 4.77 22.46
CA PRO A 26 1.58 3.59 21.62
C PRO A 26 1.65 3.98 20.14
N SER A 27 2.46 3.25 19.38
CA SER A 27 2.60 3.41 17.93
C SER A 27 2.26 2.11 17.20
N LEU A 28 1.69 2.24 16.01
CA LEU A 28 1.33 1.14 15.14
C LEU A 28 1.93 1.36 13.75
N ILE A 29 2.71 0.39 13.28
CA ILE A 29 3.21 0.33 11.91
C ILE A 29 2.63 -0.91 11.23
N ILE A 30 1.93 -0.71 10.12
CA ILE A 30 1.37 -1.77 9.29
C ILE A 30 2.26 -1.92 8.06
N ALA A 31 2.97 -3.05 7.98
CA ALA A 31 3.90 -3.31 6.89
C ALA A 31 3.31 -4.34 5.91
N TYR A 32 3.34 -4.03 4.61
CA TYR A 32 3.06 -4.99 3.57
C TYR A 32 4.29 -5.87 3.31
N ALA A 33 4.05 -7.16 3.22
CA ALA A 33 5.05 -8.12 2.76
C ALA A 33 4.36 -9.27 2.00
N PRO A 34 4.90 -9.74 0.87
CA PRO A 34 4.41 -10.93 0.18
C PRO A 34 4.49 -12.17 1.07
N CYS A 35 3.45 -13.00 1.03
CA CYS A 35 3.38 -14.20 1.86
C CYS A 35 4.18 -15.36 1.25
N ILE A 36 5.09 -15.94 2.01
CA ILE A 36 5.90 -17.09 1.57
C ILE A 36 5.05 -18.33 1.28
N ASN A 37 3.92 -18.50 1.96
CA ASN A 37 3.04 -19.64 1.77
C ASN A 37 2.23 -19.55 0.47
N HIS A 38 1.74 -18.37 0.13
CA HIS A 38 1.02 -18.13 -1.14
C HIS A 38 1.97 -17.95 -2.31
N GLY A 39 3.07 -17.25 -2.09
CA GLY A 39 4.11 -17.00 -3.09
C GLY A 39 3.74 -15.97 -4.16
N ILE A 40 4.75 -15.56 -4.87
CA ILE A 40 4.63 -14.75 -6.07
C ILE A 40 5.16 -15.52 -7.28
N LYS A 41 4.55 -15.29 -8.44
CA LYS A 41 4.83 -16.06 -9.66
C LYS A 41 6.28 -15.98 -10.12
N LYS A 42 6.91 -14.81 -9.91
CA LYS A 42 8.33 -14.54 -10.22
C LYS A 42 9.30 -15.11 -9.18
N GLY A 43 8.81 -15.74 -8.11
CA GLY A 43 9.60 -16.27 -6.99
C GLY A 43 9.85 -15.27 -5.87
N MET A 44 10.04 -15.77 -4.64
CA MET A 44 10.17 -14.95 -3.43
C MET A 44 11.42 -14.08 -3.38
N SER A 45 12.44 -14.35 -4.21
CA SER A 45 13.58 -13.44 -4.37
C SER A 45 13.21 -12.07 -4.94
N LYS A 46 12.01 -11.93 -5.50
CA LYS A 46 11.45 -10.69 -6.03
C LYS A 46 10.44 -10.03 -5.06
N ALA A 47 10.42 -10.43 -3.79
CA ALA A 47 9.47 -9.90 -2.80
C ALA A 47 9.49 -8.37 -2.72
N GLN A 48 10.67 -7.74 -2.65
CA GLN A 48 10.78 -6.28 -2.61
C GLN A 48 10.32 -5.60 -3.91
N THR A 49 10.57 -6.21 -5.05
CA THR A 49 10.03 -5.72 -6.33
C THR A 49 8.51 -5.80 -6.36
N GLU A 50 7.94 -6.85 -5.77
CA GLU A 50 6.48 -7.01 -5.65
C GLU A 50 5.88 -5.96 -4.72
N GLU A 51 6.54 -5.63 -3.60
CA GLU A 51 6.16 -4.52 -2.72
C GLU A 51 6.17 -3.17 -3.47
N GLN A 52 7.17 -2.93 -4.29
CA GLN A 52 7.24 -1.73 -5.14
C GLN A 52 6.06 -1.68 -6.12
N LEU A 53 5.78 -2.78 -6.83
CA LEU A 53 4.66 -2.87 -7.76
C LEU A 53 3.31 -2.66 -7.06
N ALA A 54 3.14 -3.23 -5.86
CA ALA A 54 1.93 -3.05 -5.05
C ALA A 54 1.66 -1.57 -4.75
N VAL A 55 2.70 -0.80 -4.43
CA VAL A 55 2.57 0.63 -4.17
C VAL A 55 2.36 1.42 -5.46
N GLU A 56 3.12 1.12 -6.51
CA GLU A 56 3.02 1.82 -7.79
C GLU A 56 1.65 1.69 -8.45
N CYS A 57 0.98 0.54 -8.31
CA CYS A 57 -0.34 0.32 -8.87
C CYS A 57 -1.50 0.69 -7.92
N GLY A 58 -1.22 1.15 -6.70
CA GLY A 58 -2.23 1.54 -5.71
C GLY A 58 -2.88 0.40 -4.94
N TYR A 59 -2.39 -0.82 -5.09
CA TYR A 59 -2.83 -1.95 -4.25
C TYR A 59 -2.53 -1.71 -2.78
N TRP A 60 -1.36 -1.12 -2.50
CA TRP A 60 -0.91 -0.69 -1.18
C TRP A 60 -0.54 0.80 -1.20
N ASN A 61 -0.80 1.52 -0.10
CA ASN A 61 -0.47 2.93 0.01
C ASN A 61 0.40 3.18 1.24
N ASN A 62 1.52 3.86 1.08
CA ASN A 62 2.36 4.29 2.17
C ASN A 62 1.89 5.64 2.69
N PHE A 63 1.69 5.74 4.00
CA PHE A 63 1.33 6.98 4.68
C PHE A 63 1.81 6.99 6.13
N ARG A 64 1.83 8.17 6.74
CA ARG A 64 2.13 8.37 8.15
C ARG A 64 1.11 9.32 8.76
N PHE A 65 0.71 9.04 9.98
CA PHE A 65 -0.18 9.89 10.78
C PHE A 65 0.41 10.08 12.17
N ASN A 66 0.68 11.35 12.53
CA ASN A 66 1.13 11.74 13.86
C ASN A 66 0.19 12.80 14.43
N PRO A 67 -0.68 12.46 15.41
CA PRO A 67 -1.63 13.40 15.98
C PRO A 67 -0.96 14.54 16.78
N ALA A 68 0.30 14.36 17.22
CA ALA A 68 1.07 15.34 17.97
C ALA A 68 1.92 16.26 17.08
N ALA A 69 1.87 16.14 15.75
CA ALA A 69 2.61 17.01 14.86
C ALA A 69 2.07 18.47 14.95
N GLU A 70 2.98 19.44 15.01
CA GLU A 70 2.62 20.88 15.01
C GLU A 70 2.13 21.37 13.65
N GLY A 71 2.48 20.67 12.57
CA GLY A 71 2.03 20.94 11.20
C GLY A 71 1.03 19.90 10.71
N ALA A 72 1.16 19.49 9.45
CA ALA A 72 0.33 18.46 8.88
C ALA A 72 0.45 17.13 9.64
N LYS A 73 -0.67 16.64 10.14
CA LYS A 73 -0.72 15.40 10.94
C LYS A 73 -0.75 14.15 10.08
N PHE A 74 -1.26 14.24 8.86
CA PHE A 74 -1.33 13.15 7.90
C PHE A 74 -0.45 13.43 6.69
N THR A 75 0.44 12.49 6.37
CA THR A 75 1.31 12.55 5.18
C THR A 75 1.04 11.34 4.30
N LEU A 76 0.57 11.56 3.10
CA LEU A 76 0.47 10.53 2.07
C LEU A 76 1.81 10.42 1.35
N ASP A 77 2.56 9.37 1.64
CA ASP A 77 3.91 9.17 1.09
C ASP A 77 3.88 8.52 -0.30
N SER A 78 2.82 7.78 -0.63
CA SER A 78 2.63 7.21 -1.96
C SER A 78 2.32 8.29 -2.99
N LYS A 79 2.94 8.14 -4.16
CA LYS A 79 2.60 8.91 -5.36
C LYS A 79 1.25 8.44 -5.92
N GLU A 80 0.71 9.21 -6.85
CA GLU A 80 -0.49 8.82 -7.57
C GLU A 80 -0.30 7.47 -8.27
N PRO A 81 -1.23 6.52 -8.07
CA PRO A 81 -1.11 5.20 -8.67
C PRO A 81 -1.09 5.26 -10.19
N LYS A 82 -0.28 4.41 -10.80
CA LYS A 82 -0.33 4.16 -12.23
C LYS A 82 -1.50 3.23 -12.50
N GLU A 83 -2.52 3.69 -13.22
CA GLU A 83 -3.69 2.87 -13.58
C GLU A 83 -3.30 1.59 -14.33
N GLU A 84 -2.26 1.70 -15.16
CA GLU A 84 -1.65 0.56 -15.83
C GLU A 84 -0.79 -0.23 -14.83
N GLY A 85 -1.09 -1.51 -14.65
CA GLY A 85 -0.28 -2.41 -13.82
C GLY A 85 -1.03 -3.08 -12.66
N TYR A 86 -2.23 -2.62 -12.29
CA TYR A 86 -2.97 -3.23 -11.19
C TYR A 86 -3.33 -4.69 -11.49
N GLN A 87 -3.86 -4.97 -12.69
CA GLN A 87 -4.20 -6.32 -13.11
C GLN A 87 -2.96 -7.19 -13.30
N GLU A 88 -1.85 -6.62 -13.77
CA GLU A 88 -0.56 -7.32 -13.89
C GLU A 88 -0.02 -7.70 -12.49
N PHE A 89 -0.13 -6.81 -11.50
CA PHE A 89 0.22 -7.11 -10.13
C PHE A 89 -0.59 -8.29 -9.59
N LEU A 90 -1.93 -8.27 -9.75
CA LEU A 90 -2.79 -9.39 -9.32
C LEU A 90 -2.43 -10.70 -10.01
N ASP A 91 -2.08 -10.66 -11.29
CA ASP A 91 -1.63 -11.83 -12.04
C ASP A 91 -0.27 -12.38 -11.56
N GLY A 92 0.55 -11.54 -10.95
CA GLY A 92 1.82 -11.91 -10.31
C GLY A 92 1.64 -12.67 -8.99
N GLU A 93 0.55 -12.42 -8.29
CA GLU A 93 0.21 -13.04 -7.01
C GLU A 93 -0.45 -14.40 -7.22
N VAL A 94 0.18 -15.47 -6.74
CA VAL A 94 -0.30 -16.86 -6.94
C VAL A 94 -1.71 -17.04 -6.40
N ARG A 95 -2.04 -16.38 -5.32
CA ARG A 95 -3.36 -16.43 -4.68
C ARG A 95 -4.48 -15.91 -5.60
N TYR A 96 -4.28 -14.78 -6.24
CA TYR A 96 -5.25 -14.23 -7.21
C TYR A 96 -5.29 -15.05 -8.49
N ASN A 97 -4.13 -15.50 -8.97
CA ASN A 97 -4.01 -16.34 -10.14
C ASN A 97 -4.73 -17.69 -9.96
N ALA A 98 -4.74 -18.26 -8.76
CA ALA A 98 -5.49 -19.47 -8.44
C ALA A 98 -7.01 -19.26 -8.64
N LEU A 99 -7.56 -18.13 -8.20
CA LEU A 99 -8.97 -17.80 -8.43
C LEU A 99 -9.26 -17.61 -9.92
N LYS A 100 -8.37 -16.95 -10.67
CA LYS A 100 -8.51 -16.75 -12.11
C LYS A 100 -8.59 -18.08 -12.87
N ARG A 101 -7.87 -19.10 -12.42
CA ARG A 101 -7.91 -20.46 -13.00
C ARG A 101 -9.14 -21.26 -12.59
N SER A 102 -9.56 -21.16 -11.33
CA SER A 102 -10.69 -21.94 -10.79
C SER A 102 -12.06 -21.36 -11.16
N ASN A 103 -12.16 -20.04 -11.28
CA ASN A 103 -13.41 -19.35 -11.64
C ASN A 103 -13.11 -18.03 -12.37
N PRO A 104 -12.86 -18.09 -13.71
CA PRO A 104 -12.46 -16.93 -14.50
C PRO A 104 -13.46 -15.78 -14.49
N GLU A 105 -14.77 -16.07 -14.60
CA GLU A 105 -15.83 -15.04 -14.63
C GLU A 105 -15.90 -14.28 -13.30
N LYS A 106 -15.87 -15.01 -12.19
CA LYS A 106 -15.86 -14.41 -10.86
C LYS A 106 -14.60 -13.60 -10.64
N ALA A 107 -13.43 -14.11 -11.06
CA ALA A 107 -12.15 -13.40 -10.94
C ALA A 107 -12.19 -12.09 -11.71
N ALA A 108 -12.63 -12.08 -12.99
CA ALA A 108 -12.71 -10.87 -13.80
C ALA A 108 -13.55 -9.78 -13.14
N ARG A 109 -14.73 -10.15 -12.62
CA ARG A 109 -15.62 -9.20 -11.92
C ARG A 109 -14.98 -8.66 -10.62
N LEU A 110 -14.41 -9.55 -9.81
CA LEU A 110 -13.84 -9.17 -8.51
C LEU A 110 -12.56 -8.34 -8.68
N PHE A 111 -11.72 -8.66 -9.64
CA PHE A 111 -10.47 -7.94 -9.87
C PHE A 111 -10.71 -6.52 -10.39
N LYS A 112 -11.70 -6.36 -11.28
CA LYS A 112 -12.11 -5.03 -11.72
C LYS A 112 -12.66 -4.19 -10.57
N LYS A 113 -13.50 -4.78 -9.71
CA LYS A 113 -14.03 -4.12 -8.52
C LYS A 113 -12.91 -3.76 -7.54
N ASN A 114 -11.96 -4.67 -7.32
CA ASN A 114 -10.83 -4.45 -6.43
C ASN A 114 -9.95 -3.27 -6.88
N GLU A 115 -9.69 -3.16 -8.19
CA GLU A 115 -8.96 -2.03 -8.78
C GLU A 115 -9.71 -0.71 -8.57
N GLN A 116 -11.00 -0.68 -8.83
CA GLN A 116 -11.83 0.50 -8.59
C GLN A 116 -11.79 0.92 -7.11
N GLU A 117 -11.99 -0.02 -6.19
CA GLU A 117 -11.94 0.24 -4.74
C GLU A 117 -10.54 0.72 -4.27
N ALA A 118 -9.47 0.28 -4.95
CA ALA A 118 -8.12 0.75 -4.67
C ALA A 118 -7.95 2.23 -5.06
N MET A 119 -8.47 2.64 -6.21
CA MET A 119 -8.44 4.04 -6.65
C MET A 119 -9.31 4.92 -5.74
N GLU A 120 -10.50 4.47 -5.38
CA GLU A 120 -11.38 5.17 -4.43
C GLU A 120 -10.71 5.34 -3.05
N ARG A 121 -9.97 4.33 -2.59
CA ARG A 121 -9.19 4.42 -1.34
C ARG A 121 -8.07 5.45 -1.44
N TYR A 122 -7.36 5.52 -2.55
CA TYR A 122 -6.33 6.54 -2.75
C TYR A 122 -6.92 7.96 -2.72
N GLU A 123 -8.04 8.18 -3.40
CA GLU A 123 -8.77 9.46 -3.35
C GLU A 123 -9.25 9.80 -1.94
N TYR A 124 -9.65 8.81 -1.15
CA TYR A 124 -9.98 9.00 0.25
C TYR A 124 -8.75 9.45 1.08
N LEU A 125 -7.59 8.82 0.85
CA LEU A 125 -6.35 9.22 1.54
C LEU A 125 -5.93 10.66 1.18
N LYS A 126 -6.14 11.10 -0.06
CA LYS A 126 -5.93 12.51 -0.46
C LYS A 126 -6.83 13.47 0.34
N LYS A 127 -8.08 13.08 0.60
CA LYS A 127 -8.97 13.89 1.45
C LYS A 127 -8.46 13.97 2.90
N LEU A 128 -7.83 12.91 3.42
CA LEU A 128 -7.21 12.95 4.75
C LEU A 128 -6.02 13.91 4.79
N VAL A 129 -5.26 14.06 3.71
CA VAL A 129 -4.19 15.09 3.62
C VAL A 129 -4.77 16.48 3.81
N THR A 130 -5.90 16.77 3.18
CA THR A 130 -6.58 18.06 3.34
C THR A 130 -7.18 18.22 4.74
N LEU A 131 -7.83 17.17 5.25
CA LEU A 131 -8.50 17.20 6.56
C LEU A 131 -7.52 17.39 7.71
N TYR A 132 -6.34 16.81 7.63
CA TYR A 132 -5.29 16.85 8.65
C TYR A 132 -4.07 17.68 8.21
N GLY A 133 -4.24 18.56 7.23
CA GLY A 133 -3.24 19.54 6.82
C GLY A 133 -2.89 20.51 7.95
N ALA A 134 -1.85 21.31 7.75
CA ALA A 134 -1.57 22.42 8.66
C ALA A 134 -2.74 23.40 8.62
N GLU A 135 -3.19 23.86 9.79
CA GLU A 135 -4.08 25.01 9.87
C GLU A 135 -3.33 26.24 9.34
N GLU A 136 -3.93 26.96 8.37
CA GLU A 136 -3.40 28.22 7.86
C GLU A 136 -3.50 29.32 8.91
#